data_98d725d080c46e2e1b8e84034fd8d498
#
_entry.id   98d725d080c46e2e1b8e84034fd8d498
#
_cell.length_a   1.000
_cell.length_b   1.000
_cell.length_c   1.000
_cell.angle_alpha   90.00
_cell.angle_beta   90.00
_cell.angle_gamma   90.00
#
_symmetry.space_group_name_H-M   'P 1'
#
loop_
_entity.id
_entity.type
_entity.pdbx_description
1 polymer ?
#
loop_
_entity_poly.entity_id
_entity_poly.type
_entity_poly.pdbx_seq_one_letter_code
_entity_poly.pdbx_strand_id
1 'polypeptide(L)'
;HARERKWYRRLLFWYYAVVNAVLVVAVNMADCVYFRYTQKRFTADEIFFADNSNSAQLVLKFAAENWYLLLVGAALIWLLVWGYGRKITPRSPLREGWVYYSVNTGLLVIAILLGIAGMRGGVTRMTRPITLSNATLYASTSEKANLILSNPFCILRTIGSGGSVKYTRYFSPEKLDEYFTPTHRPDSSAVNLEGRNVMVFILESMSAEHSAYLKPELYGNGTQPGYTPFLDSLMRQSLCFGQMYANGTRSIQAMPAVLGSIPSFKQPFVLMPQSLGKSRQLPQILRDKGYRTAFFCGSERGSMGFGAYARSAGIDRLLSREDYEAAHGTEDFDGYWGIWDEPFLQFTGEELSKMQEPFFATLFTLSSHHPFVVPEQYADKLPAGTTKIHKPVAYEDLAFRNFYRRFKDEEWFRRTIFVFVADHVSSEKMAEETRSYPGNYHIVGFIHTPDGALAPQFLAQTVQQIDIMPTLLGLLGNREPYFAFGRDILNEPDREPWAVMYDSEFRVVTDEALFSFDEERMTGATFRNGTSDREQTASVENRLKALIQQYYGHVEAKNYTVEDNL
;
A
#
# COMPACT_ATOMS: atom_id res chain seq x y z
N HIS A 1 -15.31 -13.62 49.05
CA HIS A 1 -14.66 -12.89 47.95
C HIS A 1 -15.31 -13.21 46.61
N ALA A 2 -15.11 -12.37 45.55
CA ALA A 2 -15.75 -12.59 44.25
C ALA A 2 -15.45 -14.01 43.72
N ARG A 3 -14.21 -14.50 43.88
CA ARG A 3 -13.78 -15.86 43.46
C ARG A 3 -14.55 -17.01 44.12
N GLU A 4 -15.03 -16.83 45.33
CA GLU A 4 -15.74 -17.85 46.09
C GLU A 4 -17.23 -17.83 45.82
N ARG A 5 -17.76 -16.76 45.26
CA ARG A 5 -19.15 -16.63 44.92
C ARG A 5 -19.51 -17.57 43.76
N LYS A 6 -20.49 -18.44 43.99
CA LYS A 6 -20.93 -19.44 43.00
C LYS A 6 -21.33 -18.80 41.65
N TRP A 7 -21.98 -17.62 41.70
CA TRP A 7 -22.39 -16.92 40.48
C TRP A 7 -21.18 -16.44 39.65
N TYR A 8 -20.12 -15.89 40.28
CA TYR A 8 -18.92 -15.42 39.60
C TYR A 8 -18.15 -16.58 38.95
N ARG A 9 -18.03 -17.71 39.64
CA ARG A 9 -17.44 -18.94 39.09
C ARG A 9 -18.21 -19.48 37.89
N ARG A 10 -19.58 -19.44 37.96
CA ARG A 10 -20.42 -19.79 36.82
C ARG A 10 -20.23 -18.84 35.65
N LEU A 11 -20.16 -17.53 35.87
CA LEU A 11 -19.91 -16.52 34.86
C LEU A 11 -18.58 -16.77 34.15
N LEU A 12 -17.49 -16.99 34.90
CA LEU A 12 -16.18 -17.29 34.32
C LEU A 12 -16.18 -18.60 33.53
N PHE A 13 -16.87 -19.63 34.05
CA PHE A 13 -17.00 -20.90 33.33
C PHE A 13 -17.73 -20.73 32.00
N TRP A 14 -18.87 -20.06 32.00
CA TRP A 14 -19.63 -19.83 30.78
C TRP A 14 -18.90 -18.94 29.81
N TYR A 15 -18.23 -17.87 30.29
CA TYR A 15 -17.38 -17.05 29.46
C TYR A 15 -16.27 -17.89 28.78
N TYR A 16 -15.56 -18.69 29.56
CA TYR A 16 -14.54 -19.59 29.03
C TYR A 16 -15.12 -20.60 28.03
N ALA A 17 -16.20 -21.27 28.38
CA ALA A 17 -16.81 -22.32 27.57
C ALA A 17 -17.33 -21.75 26.24
N VAL A 18 -18.08 -20.63 26.28
CA VAL A 18 -18.68 -20.00 25.10
C VAL A 18 -17.63 -19.43 24.19
N VAL A 19 -16.67 -18.65 24.73
CA VAL A 19 -15.59 -18.05 23.92
C VAL A 19 -14.77 -19.13 23.21
N ASN A 20 -14.37 -20.18 23.92
CA ASN A 20 -13.61 -21.27 23.29
C ASN A 20 -14.46 -22.12 22.33
N ALA A 21 -15.71 -22.42 22.66
CA ALA A 21 -16.58 -23.16 21.76
C ALA A 21 -16.83 -22.41 20.44
N VAL A 22 -17.06 -21.08 20.50
CA VAL A 22 -17.37 -20.27 19.33
C VAL A 22 -16.09 -19.88 18.59
N LEU A 23 -15.17 -19.12 19.23
CA LEU A 23 -14.02 -18.53 18.55
C LEU A 23 -12.89 -19.52 18.28
N VAL A 24 -12.71 -20.54 19.13
CA VAL A 24 -11.61 -21.50 18.94
C VAL A 24 -12.08 -22.76 18.20
N VAL A 25 -13.25 -23.31 18.52
CA VAL A 25 -13.67 -24.58 17.91
C VAL A 25 -14.59 -24.35 16.71
N ALA A 26 -15.75 -23.74 16.87
CA ALA A 26 -16.76 -23.67 15.81
C ALA A 26 -16.22 -22.94 14.55
N VAL A 27 -15.54 -21.80 14.74
CA VAL A 27 -14.96 -21.02 13.65
C VAL A 27 -13.89 -21.82 12.91
N ASN A 28 -13.00 -22.51 13.62
CA ASN A 28 -11.96 -23.31 12.96
C ASN A 28 -12.52 -24.54 12.26
N MET A 29 -13.59 -25.16 12.78
CA MET A 29 -14.27 -26.28 12.11
C MET A 29 -14.97 -25.82 10.83
N ALA A 30 -15.63 -24.67 10.85
CA ALA A 30 -16.23 -24.06 9.66
C ALA A 30 -15.14 -23.70 8.61
N ASP A 31 -14.02 -23.14 9.07
CA ASP A 31 -12.91 -22.80 8.20
C ASP A 31 -12.24 -24.01 7.54
N CYS A 32 -12.20 -25.16 8.19
CA CYS A 32 -11.69 -26.39 7.57
C CYS A 32 -12.43 -26.75 6.27
N VAL A 33 -13.73 -26.46 6.22
CA VAL A 33 -14.53 -26.64 4.99
C VAL A 33 -14.30 -25.48 4.03
N TYR A 34 -14.43 -24.25 4.52
CA TYR A 34 -14.33 -23.03 3.74
C TYR A 34 -12.97 -22.90 3.04
N PHE A 35 -11.86 -23.09 3.78
CA PHE A 35 -10.51 -22.99 3.25
C PHE A 35 -10.22 -23.98 2.12
N ARG A 36 -10.81 -25.18 2.16
CA ARG A 36 -10.66 -26.20 1.13
C ARG A 36 -11.12 -25.70 -0.25
N TYR A 37 -12.18 -24.89 -0.29
CA TYR A 37 -12.77 -24.41 -1.53
C TYR A 37 -12.23 -23.03 -1.95
N THR A 38 -11.88 -22.18 -0.97
CA THR A 38 -11.57 -20.78 -1.25
C THR A 38 -10.09 -20.43 -1.13
N GLN A 39 -9.31 -21.27 -0.42
CA GLN A 39 -7.91 -21.01 -0.05
C GLN A 39 -7.74 -19.70 0.75
N LYS A 40 -8.80 -19.21 1.39
CA LYS A 40 -8.86 -17.98 2.18
C LYS A 40 -9.35 -18.28 3.58
N ARG A 41 -8.95 -17.45 4.57
CA ARG A 41 -9.48 -17.53 5.93
C ARG A 41 -10.83 -16.87 6.03
N PHE A 42 -11.62 -17.37 6.97
CA PHE A 42 -12.95 -16.87 7.28
C PHE A 42 -12.87 -15.45 7.87
N THR A 43 -13.59 -14.50 7.32
CA THR A 43 -13.66 -13.11 7.77
C THR A 43 -15.07 -12.77 8.27
N ALA A 44 -15.23 -11.66 9.00
CA ALA A 44 -16.52 -11.31 9.59
C ALA A 44 -17.61 -11.05 8.55
N ASP A 45 -17.24 -10.51 7.40
CA ASP A 45 -18.12 -10.27 6.26
C ASP A 45 -18.73 -11.56 5.71
N GLU A 46 -17.98 -12.64 5.74
CA GLU A 46 -18.45 -13.94 5.26
C GLU A 46 -19.38 -14.65 6.26
N ILE A 47 -19.29 -14.29 7.56
CA ILE A 47 -20.20 -14.80 8.59
C ILE A 47 -21.56 -14.08 8.57
N PHE A 48 -21.52 -12.76 8.33
CA PHE A 48 -22.69 -11.88 8.44
C PHE A 48 -23.34 -11.57 7.08
N PHE A 49 -23.34 -12.54 6.15
CA PHE A 49 -24.01 -12.41 4.86
C PHE A 49 -25.51 -12.10 5.03
N ALA A 50 -25.87 -10.82 4.87
CA ALA A 50 -27.26 -10.38 4.94
C ALA A 50 -28.07 -10.66 3.65
N ASP A 51 -27.39 -10.87 2.51
CA ASP A 51 -28.04 -10.85 1.19
C ASP A 51 -28.25 -12.23 0.52
N ASN A 52 -27.89 -13.33 1.19
CA ASN A 52 -28.04 -14.65 0.58
C ASN A 52 -29.23 -15.41 1.18
N SER A 53 -30.38 -15.38 0.52
CA SER A 53 -31.61 -16.08 0.93
C SER A 53 -31.44 -17.60 1.11
N ASN A 54 -30.37 -18.18 0.55
CA ASN A 54 -30.06 -19.62 0.60
C ASN A 54 -28.94 -19.98 1.58
N SER A 55 -28.41 -19.03 2.36
CA SER A 55 -27.25 -19.27 3.25
C SER A 55 -27.52 -20.36 4.30
N ALA A 56 -28.71 -20.41 4.87
CA ALA A 56 -29.07 -21.45 5.86
C ALA A 56 -29.10 -22.86 5.26
N GLN A 57 -29.62 -23.01 4.05
CA GLN A 57 -29.65 -24.30 3.35
C GLN A 57 -28.26 -24.76 2.97
N LEU A 58 -27.38 -23.83 2.54
CA LEU A 58 -25.99 -24.11 2.19
C LEU A 58 -25.19 -24.55 3.42
N VAL A 59 -25.34 -23.87 4.55
CA VAL A 59 -24.71 -24.25 5.83
C VAL A 59 -25.17 -25.66 6.28
N LEU A 60 -26.47 -25.96 6.20
CA LEU A 60 -26.99 -27.27 6.52
C LEU A 60 -26.46 -28.38 5.60
N LYS A 61 -26.35 -28.10 4.30
CA LYS A 61 -25.76 -29.02 3.35
C LYS A 61 -24.30 -29.30 3.67
N PHE A 62 -23.47 -28.27 3.85
CA PHE A 62 -22.06 -28.44 4.23
C PHE A 62 -21.90 -29.16 5.58
N ALA A 63 -22.75 -28.89 6.57
CA ALA A 63 -22.74 -29.58 7.84
C ALA A 63 -23.07 -31.08 7.68
N ALA A 64 -24.03 -31.41 6.83
CA ALA A 64 -24.40 -32.79 6.54
C ALA A 64 -23.29 -33.56 5.78
N GLU A 65 -22.66 -32.91 4.78
CA GLU A 65 -21.55 -33.49 4.02
C GLU A 65 -20.29 -33.68 4.87
N ASN A 66 -20.07 -32.81 5.87
CA ASN A 66 -18.88 -32.84 6.73
C ASN A 66 -19.21 -33.17 8.19
N TRP A 67 -20.23 -34.06 8.43
CA TRP A 67 -20.71 -34.43 9.75
C TRP A 67 -19.61 -34.86 10.73
N TYR A 68 -18.53 -35.46 10.24
CA TYR A 68 -17.39 -35.90 11.03
C TYR A 68 -16.67 -34.71 11.72
N LEU A 69 -16.64 -33.53 11.12
CA LEU A 69 -16.09 -32.32 11.73
C LEU A 69 -16.94 -31.83 12.91
N LEU A 70 -18.27 -32.05 12.85
CA LEU A 70 -19.15 -31.75 13.98
C LEU A 70 -18.84 -32.66 15.17
N LEU A 71 -18.55 -33.94 14.96
CA LEU A 71 -18.13 -34.86 16.01
C LEU A 71 -16.77 -34.47 16.61
N VAL A 72 -15.81 -34.11 15.78
CA VAL A 72 -14.51 -33.62 16.23
C VAL A 72 -14.67 -32.33 17.04
N GLY A 73 -15.47 -31.39 16.56
CA GLY A 73 -15.78 -30.14 17.26
C GLY A 73 -16.43 -30.38 18.61
N ALA A 74 -17.43 -31.27 18.69
CA ALA A 74 -18.09 -31.66 19.94
C ALA A 74 -17.10 -32.29 20.93
N ALA A 75 -16.22 -33.17 20.46
CA ALA A 75 -15.18 -33.78 21.27
C ALA A 75 -14.18 -32.74 21.82
N LEU A 76 -13.76 -31.77 20.99
CA LEU A 76 -12.88 -30.69 21.43
C LEU A 76 -13.54 -29.79 22.46
N ILE A 77 -14.80 -29.40 22.26
CA ILE A 77 -15.59 -28.63 23.26
C ILE A 77 -15.69 -29.42 24.57
N TRP A 78 -16.00 -30.71 24.49
CA TRP A 78 -16.06 -31.57 25.67
C TRP A 78 -14.72 -31.61 26.41
N LEU A 79 -13.59 -31.76 25.69
CA LEU A 79 -12.25 -31.73 26.28
C LEU A 79 -11.92 -30.39 26.95
N LEU A 80 -12.29 -29.26 26.33
CA LEU A 80 -12.11 -27.93 26.90
C LEU A 80 -12.92 -27.76 28.20
N VAL A 81 -14.20 -28.17 28.21
CA VAL A 81 -15.08 -28.11 29.38
C VAL A 81 -14.57 -29.03 30.49
N TRP A 82 -14.16 -30.25 30.13
CA TRP A 82 -13.60 -31.22 31.08
C TRP A 82 -12.28 -30.74 31.70
N GLY A 83 -11.40 -30.12 30.88
CA GLY A 83 -10.15 -29.53 31.33
C GLY A 83 -10.35 -28.40 32.33
N TYR A 84 -11.36 -27.54 32.10
CA TYR A 84 -11.70 -26.45 33.03
C TYR A 84 -12.15 -26.97 34.40
N GLY A 85 -12.81 -28.14 34.45
CA GLY A 85 -13.28 -28.76 35.69
C GLY A 85 -12.15 -29.27 36.61
N ARG A 86 -10.93 -29.45 36.12
CA ARG A 86 -9.78 -29.84 36.92
C ARG A 86 -9.36 -28.69 37.82
N LYS A 87 -9.56 -28.83 39.10
CA LYS A 87 -9.36 -27.81 40.12
C LYS A 87 -7.89 -27.42 40.23
N ILE A 88 -7.49 -26.36 39.57
CA ILE A 88 -6.32 -25.58 39.96
C ILE A 88 -6.84 -24.55 40.97
N THR A 89 -6.54 -24.73 42.24
CA THR A 89 -6.80 -23.73 43.28
C THR A 89 -5.50 -22.94 43.49
N PRO A 90 -5.31 -21.82 42.78
CA PRO A 90 -4.12 -20.98 43.02
C PRO A 90 -4.25 -20.40 44.42
N ARG A 91 -3.33 -20.73 45.33
CA ARG A 91 -3.21 -20.07 46.63
C ARG A 91 -2.46 -18.77 46.40
N SER A 92 -3.09 -17.65 46.72
CA SER A 92 -2.36 -16.38 46.73
C SER A 92 -1.45 -16.32 47.97
N PRO A 93 -0.17 -16.00 47.83
CA PRO A 93 0.73 -15.83 48.97
C PRO A 93 0.44 -14.55 49.75
N LEU A 94 -0.36 -13.65 49.18
CA LEU A 94 -0.70 -12.38 49.80
C LEU A 94 -2.01 -12.53 50.60
N ARG A 95 -2.00 -12.06 51.87
CA ARG A 95 -3.21 -11.90 52.67
C ARG A 95 -4.07 -10.79 52.08
N GLU A 96 -5.39 -10.93 52.25
CA GLU A 96 -6.32 -9.89 51.84
C GLU A 96 -6.11 -8.59 52.60
N GLY A 97 -6.15 -7.52 51.84
CA GLY A 97 -5.94 -6.18 52.33
C GLY A 97 -5.59 -5.29 51.15
N TRP A 98 -5.28 -4.04 51.44
CA TRP A 98 -4.94 -3.06 50.38
C TRP A 98 -3.78 -3.53 49.51
N VAL A 99 -2.76 -4.20 50.10
CA VAL A 99 -1.61 -4.73 49.35
C VAL A 99 -2.04 -5.78 48.33
N TYR A 100 -2.94 -6.69 48.71
CA TYR A 100 -3.48 -7.70 47.79
C TYR A 100 -4.18 -7.04 46.58
N TYR A 101 -5.05 -6.07 46.83
CA TYR A 101 -5.78 -5.40 45.75
C TYR A 101 -4.85 -4.55 44.88
N SER A 102 -3.92 -3.82 45.46
CA SER A 102 -2.94 -3.00 44.72
C SER A 102 -2.05 -3.86 43.82
N VAL A 103 -1.49 -4.95 44.34
CA VAL A 103 -0.64 -5.86 43.55
C VAL A 103 -1.42 -6.52 42.41
N ASN A 104 -2.64 -7.05 42.69
CA ASN A 104 -3.44 -7.68 41.65
C ASN A 104 -3.93 -6.67 40.59
N THR A 105 -4.25 -5.43 40.98
CA THR A 105 -4.58 -4.37 40.03
C THR A 105 -3.37 -4.00 39.16
N GLY A 106 -2.18 -3.86 39.78
CA GLY A 106 -0.95 -3.63 39.05
C GLY A 106 -0.62 -4.75 38.05
N LEU A 107 -0.75 -6.00 38.48
CA LEU A 107 -0.57 -7.16 37.58
C LEU A 107 -1.60 -7.19 36.44
N LEU A 108 -2.85 -6.83 36.72
CA LEU A 108 -3.88 -6.72 35.68
C LEU A 108 -3.55 -5.63 34.65
N VAL A 109 -3.10 -4.47 35.12
CA VAL A 109 -2.66 -3.36 34.24
C VAL A 109 -1.48 -3.81 33.37
N ILE A 110 -0.47 -4.45 33.97
CA ILE A 110 0.67 -4.99 33.23
C ILE A 110 0.22 -6.02 32.20
N ALA A 111 -0.67 -6.95 32.57
CA ALA A 111 -1.20 -7.96 31.63
C ALA A 111 -1.95 -7.32 30.47
N ILE A 112 -2.75 -6.26 30.72
CA ILE A 112 -3.45 -5.51 29.67
C ILE A 112 -2.45 -4.83 28.76
N LEU A 113 -1.43 -4.14 29.31
CA LEU A 113 -0.40 -3.47 28.51
C LEU A 113 0.41 -4.44 27.67
N LEU A 114 0.79 -5.59 28.22
CA LEU A 114 1.45 -6.66 27.47
C LEU A 114 0.54 -7.25 26.37
N GLY A 115 -0.76 -7.41 26.68
CA GLY A 115 -1.74 -7.82 25.68
C GLY A 115 -1.86 -6.82 24.53
N ILE A 116 -1.93 -5.53 24.82
CA ILE A 116 -1.96 -4.47 23.82
C ILE A 116 -0.66 -4.47 22.99
N ALA A 117 0.50 -4.58 23.64
CA ALA A 117 1.80 -4.67 22.96
C ALA A 117 1.86 -5.88 22.01
N GLY A 118 1.38 -7.06 22.48
CA GLY A 118 1.30 -8.27 21.65
C GLY A 118 0.37 -8.09 20.43
N MET A 119 -0.83 -7.51 20.64
CA MET A 119 -1.76 -7.24 19.53
C MET A 119 -1.24 -6.20 18.52
N ARG A 120 -0.40 -5.28 18.95
CA ARG A 120 0.26 -4.31 18.06
C ARG A 120 1.46 -4.91 17.34
N GLY A 121 2.08 -5.97 17.87
CA GLY A 121 3.33 -6.51 17.37
C GLY A 121 4.58 -5.79 17.87
N GLY A 122 4.45 -4.91 18.88
CA GLY A 122 5.56 -4.18 19.49
C GLY A 122 5.13 -2.95 20.29
N VAL A 123 6.10 -2.28 20.89
CA VAL A 123 5.89 -1.13 21.81
C VAL A 123 6.42 0.19 21.26
N THR A 124 7.13 0.19 20.12
CA THR A 124 7.70 1.40 19.53
C THR A 124 6.62 2.32 18.96
N ARG A 125 6.93 3.60 18.79
CA ARG A 125 6.02 4.57 18.15
C ARG A 125 5.73 4.21 16.70
N MET A 126 6.66 3.52 16.02
CA MET A 126 6.56 3.10 14.63
C MET A 126 5.70 1.84 14.43
N THR A 127 5.52 1.04 15.51
CA THR A 127 4.72 -0.17 15.44
C THR A 127 3.26 0.15 15.17
N ARG A 128 2.76 -0.28 14.02
CA ARG A 128 1.35 -0.19 13.65
C ARG A 128 0.61 -1.46 14.10
N PRO A 129 -0.69 -1.39 14.37
CA PRO A 129 -1.46 -2.60 14.67
C PRO A 129 -1.32 -3.62 13.55
N ILE A 130 -1.09 -4.88 13.91
CA ILE A 130 -0.98 -5.99 12.97
C ILE A 130 -2.26 -6.09 12.12
N THR A 131 -2.09 -6.19 10.81
CA THR A 131 -3.16 -6.39 9.82
C THR A 131 -3.07 -7.80 9.22
N LEU A 132 -4.09 -8.22 8.46
CA LEU A 132 -4.06 -9.51 7.77
C LEU A 132 -2.89 -9.57 6.77
N SER A 133 -2.61 -8.47 6.08
CA SER A 133 -1.52 -8.37 5.10
C SER A 133 -0.13 -8.57 5.72
N ASN A 134 0.07 -8.36 7.02
CA ASN A 134 1.37 -8.65 7.65
C ASN A 134 1.79 -10.13 7.54
N ALA A 135 0.86 -11.06 7.33
CA ALA A 135 1.18 -12.47 7.12
C ALA A 135 2.04 -12.69 5.85
N THR A 136 1.94 -11.84 4.84
CA THR A 136 2.73 -11.94 3.60
C THR A 136 4.23 -11.68 3.81
N LEU A 137 4.63 -11.05 4.93
CA LEU A 137 6.05 -10.97 5.31
C LEU A 137 6.72 -12.35 5.45
N TYR A 138 5.95 -13.37 5.81
CA TYR A 138 6.41 -14.72 6.12
C TYR A 138 6.00 -15.76 5.07
N ALA A 139 5.38 -15.32 3.97
CA ALA A 139 4.86 -16.18 2.93
C ALA A 139 5.10 -15.59 1.54
N SER A 140 5.39 -16.45 0.56
CA SER A 140 5.69 -16.04 -0.81
C SER A 140 4.45 -15.83 -1.69
N THR A 141 3.28 -16.26 -1.23
CA THR A 141 2.00 -16.12 -1.93
C THR A 141 0.87 -15.83 -0.96
N SER A 142 -0.22 -15.24 -1.45
CA SER A 142 -1.41 -14.93 -0.63
C SER A 142 -2.03 -16.18 -0.02
N GLU A 143 -2.03 -17.31 -0.74
CA GLU A 143 -2.53 -18.59 -0.23
C GLU A 143 -1.70 -19.08 0.95
N LYS A 144 -0.36 -18.97 0.88
CA LYS A 144 0.53 -19.32 1.98
C LYS A 144 0.38 -18.36 3.16
N ALA A 145 0.15 -17.06 2.90
CA ALA A 145 -0.14 -16.08 3.94
C ALA A 145 -1.41 -16.45 4.72
N ASN A 146 -2.44 -16.93 4.02
CA ASN A 146 -3.68 -17.38 4.65
C ASN A 146 -3.48 -18.60 5.58
N LEU A 147 -2.45 -19.43 5.37
CA LEU A 147 -2.13 -20.52 6.31
C LEU A 147 -1.53 -20.01 7.64
N ILE A 148 -0.87 -18.86 7.62
CA ILE A 148 -0.26 -18.24 8.83
C ILE A 148 -1.35 -17.59 9.70
N LEU A 149 -2.39 -17.03 9.07
CA LEU A 149 -3.45 -16.30 9.75
C LEU A 149 -4.33 -17.23 10.59
N SER A 150 -4.67 -16.79 11.81
CA SER A 150 -5.65 -17.48 12.65
C SER A 150 -7.07 -16.93 12.39
N ASN A 151 -8.07 -17.81 12.37
CA ASN A 151 -9.46 -17.42 12.12
C ASN A 151 -10.01 -16.42 13.13
N PRO A 152 -9.81 -16.59 14.46
CA PRO A 152 -10.26 -15.59 15.43
C PRO A 152 -9.68 -14.21 15.14
N PHE A 153 -8.40 -14.13 14.76
CA PHE A 153 -7.76 -12.86 14.39
C PHE A 153 -8.39 -12.26 13.13
N CYS A 154 -8.60 -13.06 12.08
CA CYS A 154 -9.23 -12.60 10.84
C CYS A 154 -10.62 -12.03 11.10
N ILE A 155 -11.45 -12.75 11.86
CA ILE A 155 -12.80 -12.29 12.19
C ILE A 155 -12.77 -11.01 13.02
N LEU A 156 -11.99 -10.97 14.12
CA LEU A 156 -11.92 -9.80 15.00
C LEU A 156 -11.39 -8.55 14.27
N ARG A 157 -10.46 -8.73 13.33
CA ARG A 157 -9.88 -7.62 12.54
C ARG A 157 -10.82 -7.12 11.44
N THR A 158 -11.80 -7.91 11.05
CA THR A 158 -12.76 -7.56 10.00
C THR A 158 -14.16 -7.21 10.54
N ILE A 159 -14.43 -7.38 11.84
CA ILE A 159 -15.65 -6.86 12.47
C ILE A 159 -15.68 -5.33 12.33
N GLY A 160 -16.75 -4.83 11.74
CA GLY A 160 -16.97 -3.39 11.54
C GLY A 160 -16.16 -2.75 10.41
N SER A 161 -15.28 -3.50 9.74
CA SER A 161 -14.56 -3.01 8.55
C SER A 161 -15.38 -3.12 7.25
N GLY A 162 -16.68 -3.34 7.36
CA GLY A 162 -17.64 -3.38 6.25
C GLY A 162 -17.29 -4.44 5.22
N GLY A 163 -17.60 -5.67 5.50
CA GLY A 163 -17.23 -6.81 4.66
C GLY A 163 -17.79 -6.79 3.25
N SER A 164 -18.96 -6.24 3.06
CA SER A 164 -19.51 -5.93 1.75
C SER A 164 -19.19 -4.48 1.43
N VAL A 165 -18.33 -4.26 0.46
CA VAL A 165 -18.08 -2.92 -0.06
C VAL A 165 -19.34 -2.49 -0.82
N LYS A 166 -20.23 -1.75 -0.12
CA LYS A 166 -21.43 -1.20 -0.78
C LYS A 166 -20.99 -0.14 -1.79
N TYR A 167 -21.33 -0.36 -3.03
CA TYR A 167 -21.12 0.59 -4.13
C TYR A 167 -22.30 0.58 -5.08
N THR A 168 -22.45 1.68 -5.81
CA THR A 168 -23.52 1.82 -6.78
C THR A 168 -23.12 1.12 -8.08
N ARG A 169 -24.02 0.29 -8.61
CA ARG A 169 -23.90 -0.28 -9.96
C ARG A 169 -24.55 0.65 -10.95
N TYR A 170 -23.73 1.42 -11.66
CA TYR A 170 -24.21 2.45 -12.61
C TYR A 170 -24.56 1.86 -13.98
N PHE A 171 -23.84 0.81 -14.38
CA PHE A 171 -23.94 0.24 -15.73
C PHE A 171 -24.14 -1.27 -15.68
N SER A 172 -24.76 -1.82 -16.73
CA SER A 172 -24.75 -3.26 -16.97
C SER A 172 -23.34 -3.73 -17.35
N PRO A 173 -23.00 -5.02 -17.16
CA PRO A 173 -21.65 -5.54 -17.49
C PRO A 173 -21.22 -5.20 -18.92
N GLU A 174 -22.14 -5.29 -19.90
CA GLU A 174 -21.84 -5.06 -21.31
C GLU A 174 -21.44 -3.61 -21.61
N LYS A 175 -22.05 -2.64 -20.91
CA LYS A 175 -21.77 -1.21 -21.06
C LYS A 175 -20.59 -0.73 -20.22
N LEU A 176 -20.23 -1.48 -19.18
CA LEU A 176 -19.22 -1.07 -18.23
C LEU A 176 -17.86 -0.93 -18.92
N ASP A 177 -17.47 -1.92 -19.71
CA ASP A 177 -16.18 -1.96 -20.40
C ASP A 177 -16.09 -0.94 -21.55
N GLU A 178 -17.22 -0.46 -22.08
CA GLU A 178 -17.24 0.61 -23.08
C GLU A 178 -16.74 1.95 -22.50
N TYR A 179 -17.04 2.22 -21.22
CA TYR A 179 -16.62 3.45 -20.54
C TYR A 179 -15.27 3.32 -19.86
N PHE A 180 -14.99 2.17 -19.24
CA PHE A 180 -13.72 1.91 -18.57
C PHE A 180 -13.50 0.42 -18.37
N THR A 181 -12.33 -0.08 -18.80
CA THR A 181 -11.87 -1.43 -18.52
C THR A 181 -10.47 -1.41 -17.91
N PRO A 182 -10.22 -2.16 -16.81
CA PRO A 182 -8.89 -2.33 -16.25
C PRO A 182 -8.06 -3.40 -16.97
N THR A 183 -8.61 -4.04 -17.99
CA THR A 183 -7.89 -5.03 -18.80
C THR A 183 -7.15 -4.34 -19.93
N HIS A 184 -5.84 -4.57 -20.00
CA HIS A 184 -4.97 -4.07 -21.06
C HIS A 184 -4.54 -5.22 -21.98
N ARG A 185 -4.57 -4.98 -23.28
CA ARG A 185 -4.13 -5.91 -24.33
C ARG A 185 -3.16 -5.17 -25.26
N PRO A 186 -1.87 -5.10 -24.92
CA PRO A 186 -0.89 -4.32 -25.66
C PRO A 186 -0.61 -4.96 -27.03
N ASP A 187 -0.69 -4.14 -28.09
CA ASP A 187 -0.40 -4.59 -29.47
C ASP A 187 1.05 -4.29 -29.88
N SER A 188 1.54 -3.11 -29.53
CA SER A 188 2.87 -2.65 -29.92
C SER A 188 3.46 -1.74 -28.85
N SER A 189 4.76 -1.49 -28.93
CA SER A 189 5.46 -0.51 -28.11
C SER A 189 6.27 0.42 -29.02
N ALA A 190 6.12 1.73 -28.83
CA ALA A 190 6.88 2.75 -29.55
C ALA A 190 8.37 2.71 -29.17
N VAL A 191 8.67 2.32 -27.93
CA VAL A 191 10.04 2.17 -27.39
C VAL A 191 10.13 0.80 -26.74
N ASN A 192 11.18 0.03 -27.07
CA ASN A 192 11.42 -1.28 -26.48
C ASN A 192 12.76 -1.27 -25.72
N LEU A 193 12.66 -1.32 -24.40
CA LEU A 193 13.79 -1.39 -23.46
C LEU A 193 13.83 -2.76 -22.75
N GLU A 194 13.37 -3.83 -23.39
CA GLU A 194 13.34 -5.18 -22.85
C GLU A 194 14.71 -5.62 -22.34
N GLY A 195 14.75 -6.34 -21.22
CA GLY A 195 15.98 -6.85 -20.62
C GLY A 195 16.80 -5.80 -19.86
N ARG A 196 16.35 -4.57 -19.74
CA ARG A 196 16.98 -3.56 -18.87
C ARG A 196 16.56 -3.74 -17.43
N ASN A 197 17.43 -3.35 -16.52
CA ASN A 197 17.09 -3.23 -15.12
C ASN A 197 16.05 -2.13 -14.89
N VAL A 198 15.26 -2.27 -13.85
CA VAL A 198 14.30 -1.25 -13.42
C VAL A 198 14.54 -0.92 -11.95
N MET A 199 14.68 0.38 -11.64
CA MET A 199 14.74 0.89 -10.27
C MET A 199 13.68 1.96 -10.06
N VAL A 200 12.74 1.71 -9.16
CA VAL A 200 11.66 2.64 -8.79
C VAL A 200 12.00 3.29 -7.45
N PHE A 201 12.21 4.58 -7.43
CA PHE A 201 12.31 5.38 -6.22
C PHE A 201 10.96 5.99 -5.89
N ILE A 202 10.38 5.60 -4.76
CA ILE A 202 9.18 6.23 -4.19
C ILE A 202 9.66 7.26 -3.17
N LEU A 203 9.48 8.54 -3.50
CA LEU A 203 10.02 9.67 -2.76
C LEU A 203 9.02 10.13 -1.69
N GLU A 204 9.42 10.09 -0.42
CA GLU A 204 8.57 10.53 0.69
C GLU A 204 8.26 12.03 0.59
N SER A 205 6.98 12.37 0.52
CA SER A 205 6.46 13.75 0.60
C SER A 205 7.04 14.76 -0.42
N MET A 206 7.51 14.30 -1.59
CA MET A 206 8.15 15.14 -2.60
C MET A 206 7.12 15.87 -3.47
N SER A 207 6.62 17.01 -2.98
CA SER A 207 5.70 17.87 -3.73
C SER A 207 6.36 18.52 -4.94
N ALA A 208 5.61 18.74 -6.01
CA ALA A 208 6.10 19.46 -7.19
C ALA A 208 6.56 20.89 -6.87
N GLU A 209 6.02 21.52 -5.83
CA GLU A 209 6.39 22.87 -5.39
C GLU A 209 7.86 23.01 -4.94
N HIS A 210 8.55 21.91 -4.61
CA HIS A 210 9.96 21.94 -4.22
C HIS A 210 10.92 22.05 -5.41
N SER A 211 10.44 21.78 -6.63
CA SER A 211 11.22 21.80 -7.87
C SER A 211 11.07 23.13 -8.62
N ALA A 212 12.20 23.80 -8.86
CA ALA A 212 12.21 24.99 -9.71
C ALA A 212 11.99 24.66 -11.20
N TYR A 213 12.16 23.41 -11.59
CA TYR A 213 11.88 22.96 -12.96
C TYR A 213 10.39 22.75 -13.21
N LEU A 214 9.67 22.18 -12.24
CA LEU A 214 8.23 21.94 -12.34
C LEU A 214 7.40 23.19 -12.02
N LYS A 215 7.90 24.05 -11.12
CA LYS A 215 7.22 25.25 -10.62
C LYS A 215 8.12 26.49 -10.71
N PRO A 216 8.56 26.87 -11.93
CA PRO A 216 9.48 27.99 -12.10
C PRO A 216 8.93 29.32 -11.58
N GLU A 217 7.60 29.51 -11.57
CA GLU A 217 6.91 30.68 -11.04
C GLU A 217 7.18 30.91 -9.54
N LEU A 218 7.40 29.87 -8.76
CA LEU A 218 7.72 29.97 -7.34
C LEU A 218 9.19 30.37 -7.08
N TYR A 219 10.04 30.27 -8.09
CA TYR A 219 11.49 30.46 -8.01
C TYR A 219 11.99 31.55 -8.97
N GLY A 220 11.21 32.60 -9.14
CA GLY A 220 11.57 33.75 -9.97
C GLY A 220 11.80 33.39 -11.44
N ASN A 221 11.03 32.45 -11.99
CA ASN A 221 11.14 31.96 -13.36
C ASN A 221 12.55 31.49 -13.72
N GLY A 222 13.16 30.71 -12.82
CA GLY A 222 14.47 30.09 -13.02
C GLY A 222 15.68 30.92 -12.58
N THR A 223 15.45 32.06 -11.90
CA THR A 223 16.52 32.87 -11.31
C THR A 223 17.00 32.37 -9.97
N GLN A 224 16.16 31.58 -9.27
CA GLN A 224 16.47 30.96 -7.99
C GLN A 224 16.43 29.44 -8.11
N PRO A 225 17.36 28.72 -7.47
CA PRO A 225 17.27 27.26 -7.37
C PRO A 225 16.12 26.87 -6.43
N GLY A 226 15.42 25.80 -6.77
CA GLY A 226 14.49 25.14 -5.85
C GLY A 226 15.23 24.37 -4.76
N TYR A 227 14.51 23.49 -4.10
CA TYR A 227 15.09 22.60 -3.08
C TYR A 227 15.61 21.30 -3.66
N THR A 228 15.41 21.05 -4.96
CA THR A 228 15.78 19.82 -5.69
C THR A 228 16.66 20.07 -6.92
N PRO A 229 17.77 20.84 -6.81
CA PRO A 229 18.55 21.24 -7.98
C PRO A 229 19.17 20.07 -8.74
N PHE A 230 19.53 18.98 -8.08
CA PHE A 230 20.05 17.78 -8.73
C PHE A 230 18.94 17.02 -9.47
N LEU A 231 17.83 16.74 -8.82
CA LEU A 231 16.67 16.10 -9.46
C LEU A 231 16.12 16.96 -10.60
N ASP A 232 16.10 18.29 -10.47
CA ASP A 232 15.75 19.22 -11.55
C ASP A 232 16.67 19.05 -12.77
N SER A 233 17.97 18.81 -12.52
CA SER A 233 18.93 18.57 -13.61
C SER A 233 18.71 17.21 -14.29
N LEU A 234 18.29 16.19 -13.56
CA LEU A 234 17.91 14.88 -14.12
C LEU A 234 16.61 14.98 -14.90
N MET A 235 15.59 15.66 -14.38
CA MET A 235 14.29 15.86 -15.05
C MET A 235 14.46 16.47 -16.44
N ARG A 236 15.40 17.42 -16.61
CA ARG A 236 15.72 18.01 -17.93
C ARG A 236 16.27 17.00 -18.93
N GLN A 237 16.81 15.88 -18.47
CA GLN A 237 17.41 14.81 -19.28
C GLN A 237 16.55 13.55 -19.29
N SER A 238 15.28 13.66 -18.93
CA SER A 238 14.38 12.53 -18.67
C SER A 238 13.04 12.71 -19.37
N LEU A 239 12.25 11.64 -19.41
CA LEU A 239 10.81 11.74 -19.64
C LEU A 239 10.18 12.28 -18.36
N CYS A 240 9.92 13.58 -18.33
CA CYS A 240 9.41 14.30 -17.16
C CYS A 240 7.91 14.56 -17.28
N PHE A 241 7.17 14.31 -16.20
CA PHE A 241 5.72 14.51 -16.11
C PHE A 241 5.42 15.87 -15.45
N GLY A 242 5.06 16.86 -16.26
CA GLY A 242 4.78 18.21 -15.79
C GLY A 242 3.53 18.32 -14.89
N GLN A 243 2.59 17.39 -15.05
CA GLN A 243 1.31 17.37 -14.32
C GLN A 243 1.09 15.96 -13.72
N MET A 244 1.97 15.54 -12.78
CA MET A 244 1.82 14.26 -12.12
C MET A 244 1.09 14.38 -10.79
N TYR A 245 0.10 13.53 -10.58
CA TYR A 245 -0.74 13.53 -9.38
C TYR A 245 -0.66 12.22 -8.60
N ALA A 246 -0.60 12.34 -7.28
CA ALA A 246 -0.73 11.21 -6.37
C ALA A 246 -2.19 10.71 -6.34
N ASN A 247 -2.38 9.39 -6.22
CA ASN A 247 -3.71 8.79 -6.03
C ASN A 247 -4.15 8.76 -4.56
N GLY A 248 -3.37 9.37 -3.67
CA GLY A 248 -3.67 9.43 -2.24
C GLY A 248 -2.84 10.49 -1.52
N THR A 249 -3.06 10.62 -0.22
CA THR A 249 -2.40 11.60 0.65
C THR A 249 -1.56 10.95 1.77
N ARG A 250 -1.31 9.63 1.66
CA ARG A 250 -0.59 8.85 2.68
C ARG A 250 0.34 7.86 2.00
N SER A 251 1.53 7.69 2.55
CA SER A 251 2.57 6.80 2.02
C SER A 251 2.10 5.36 1.77
N ILE A 252 1.21 4.83 2.61
CA ILE A 252 0.66 3.48 2.46
C ILE A 252 -0.18 3.29 1.17
N GLN A 253 -0.62 4.37 0.53
CA GLN A 253 -1.41 4.34 -0.70
C GLN A 253 -0.54 4.29 -1.96
N ALA A 254 0.74 4.70 -1.86
CA ALA A 254 1.62 4.83 -3.02
C ALA A 254 2.06 3.48 -3.61
N MET A 255 2.45 2.51 -2.77
CA MET A 255 2.95 1.23 -3.28
C MET A 255 1.93 0.48 -4.14
N PRO A 256 0.63 0.34 -3.74
CA PRO A 256 -0.39 -0.24 -4.62
C PRO A 256 -0.59 0.54 -5.91
N ALA A 257 -0.56 1.87 -5.84
CA ALA A 257 -0.72 2.73 -7.01
C ALA A 257 0.44 2.54 -8.00
N VAL A 258 1.69 2.59 -7.53
CA VAL A 258 2.88 2.54 -8.38
C VAL A 258 3.18 1.12 -8.88
N LEU A 259 3.14 0.11 -7.98
CA LEU A 259 3.55 -1.26 -8.31
C LEU A 259 2.43 -2.14 -8.85
N GLY A 260 1.18 -1.84 -8.51
CA GLY A 260 0.01 -2.63 -8.87
C GLY A 260 -0.99 -1.91 -9.76
N SER A 261 -0.78 -0.61 -10.02
CA SER A 261 -1.77 0.23 -10.70
C SER A 261 -3.15 0.20 -10.03
N ILE A 262 -3.19 0.06 -8.69
CA ILE A 262 -4.41 -0.04 -7.89
C ILE A 262 -4.55 1.21 -7.02
N PRO A 263 -5.50 2.10 -7.30
CA PRO A 263 -5.72 3.29 -6.48
C PRO A 263 -6.31 2.94 -5.11
N SER A 264 -6.23 3.89 -4.20
CA SER A 264 -6.88 3.81 -2.90
C SER A 264 -7.89 4.93 -2.76
N PHE A 265 -9.18 4.60 -2.61
CA PHE A 265 -10.23 5.60 -2.47
C PHE A 265 -10.64 5.79 -1.00
N LYS A 266 -11.83 5.37 -0.59
CA LYS A 266 -12.36 5.57 0.78
C LYS A 266 -11.47 4.98 1.88
N GLN A 267 -10.77 3.89 1.58
CA GLN A 267 -9.82 3.24 2.49
C GLN A 267 -8.53 2.92 1.74
N PRO A 268 -7.36 2.98 2.41
CA PRO A 268 -6.12 2.51 1.81
C PRO A 268 -6.23 1.02 1.45
N PHE A 269 -5.95 0.68 0.19
CA PHE A 269 -6.07 -0.68 -0.33
C PHE A 269 -5.31 -1.72 0.52
N VAL A 270 -4.09 -1.40 0.95
CA VAL A 270 -3.24 -2.29 1.78
C VAL A 270 -3.90 -2.67 3.12
N LEU A 271 -4.76 -1.80 3.67
CA LEU A 271 -5.45 -2.05 4.94
C LEU A 271 -6.73 -2.87 4.77
N MET A 272 -7.21 -3.04 3.55
CA MET A 272 -8.41 -3.81 3.26
C MET A 272 -8.09 -5.30 3.25
N PRO A 273 -8.93 -6.16 3.85
CA PRO A 273 -8.78 -7.63 3.75
C PRO A 273 -8.73 -8.11 2.30
N GLN A 274 -9.38 -7.40 1.40
CA GLN A 274 -9.45 -7.67 -0.03
C GLN A 274 -8.11 -7.52 -0.74
N SER A 275 -7.14 -6.80 -0.15
CA SER A 275 -5.77 -6.69 -0.69
C SER A 275 -5.01 -8.01 -0.73
N LEU A 276 -5.46 -9.03 0.02
CA LEU A 276 -4.96 -10.40 -0.05
C LEU A 276 -5.60 -11.22 -1.18
N GLY A 277 -6.39 -10.59 -2.03
CA GLY A 277 -6.96 -11.20 -3.23
C GLY A 277 -5.91 -11.62 -4.25
N LYS A 278 -6.35 -12.35 -5.27
CA LYS A 278 -5.49 -12.75 -6.39
C LYS A 278 -5.06 -11.49 -7.15
N SER A 279 -3.76 -11.28 -7.31
CA SER A 279 -3.20 -10.14 -8.06
C SER A 279 -1.96 -10.55 -8.83
N ARG A 280 -1.70 -9.88 -9.95
CA ARG A 280 -0.48 -10.01 -10.75
C ARG A 280 0.06 -8.61 -11.04
N GLN A 281 0.93 -8.14 -10.16
CA GLN A 281 1.47 -6.78 -10.17
C GLN A 281 2.82 -6.72 -10.90
N LEU A 282 3.33 -5.51 -11.14
CA LEU A 282 4.59 -5.30 -11.89
C LEU A 282 5.75 -6.19 -11.43
N PRO A 283 6.09 -6.27 -10.12
CA PRO A 283 7.19 -7.15 -9.69
C PRO A 283 6.96 -8.61 -10.01
N GLN A 284 5.70 -9.10 -9.86
CA GLN A 284 5.33 -10.48 -10.20
C GLN A 284 5.48 -10.74 -11.71
N ILE A 285 4.98 -9.83 -12.56
CA ILE A 285 5.06 -9.94 -14.02
C ILE A 285 6.54 -10.01 -14.45
N LEU A 286 7.39 -9.14 -13.90
CA LEU A 286 8.80 -9.11 -14.24
C LEU A 286 9.56 -10.33 -13.70
N ARG A 287 9.22 -10.81 -12.50
CA ARG A 287 9.78 -12.04 -11.94
C ARG A 287 9.46 -13.25 -12.84
N ASP A 288 8.23 -13.35 -13.34
CA ASP A 288 7.83 -14.41 -14.27
C ASP A 288 8.64 -14.36 -15.59
N LYS A 289 9.15 -13.15 -15.94
CA LYS A 289 10.07 -12.93 -17.08
C LYS A 289 11.56 -13.09 -16.72
N GLY A 290 11.88 -13.58 -15.51
CA GLY A 290 13.24 -13.89 -15.09
C GLY A 290 13.97 -12.77 -14.32
N TYR A 291 13.33 -11.65 -14.05
CA TYR A 291 13.91 -10.58 -13.24
C TYR A 291 14.11 -11.01 -11.78
N ARG A 292 15.24 -10.61 -11.19
CA ARG A 292 15.43 -10.66 -9.73
C ARG A 292 14.74 -9.47 -9.10
N THR A 293 13.98 -9.69 -8.02
CA THR A 293 13.16 -8.62 -7.43
C THR A 293 13.61 -8.28 -6.02
N ALA A 294 13.74 -6.95 -5.72
CA ALA A 294 14.14 -6.46 -4.41
C ALA A 294 13.33 -5.22 -3.99
N PHE A 295 13.07 -5.09 -2.69
CA PHE A 295 12.51 -3.90 -2.07
C PHE A 295 13.43 -3.40 -0.96
N PHE A 296 13.71 -2.11 -0.97
CA PHE A 296 14.56 -1.42 -0.04
C PHE A 296 13.77 -0.36 0.75
N CYS A 297 13.89 -0.37 2.05
CA CYS A 297 13.33 0.67 2.90
C CYS A 297 14.13 0.75 4.20
N GLY A 298 14.70 1.92 4.51
CA GLY A 298 15.55 2.14 5.68
C GLY A 298 14.85 1.99 7.04
N SER A 299 13.53 1.77 7.07
CA SER A 299 12.75 1.50 8.28
C SER A 299 12.84 0.04 8.74
N GLU A 300 12.30 -0.24 9.94
CA GLU A 300 12.10 -1.64 10.40
C GLU A 300 11.28 -2.43 9.36
N ARG A 301 11.63 -3.70 9.13
CA ARG A 301 11.02 -4.57 8.10
C ARG A 301 9.50 -4.66 8.17
N GLY A 302 8.93 -4.58 9.37
CA GLY A 302 7.48 -4.58 9.60
C GLY A 302 6.81 -3.21 9.53
N SER A 303 7.56 -2.14 9.32
CA SER A 303 7.03 -0.77 9.35
C SER A 303 6.00 -0.54 8.25
N MET A 304 4.90 0.11 8.62
CA MET A 304 3.80 0.56 7.75
C MET A 304 3.20 -0.51 6.81
N GLY A 305 3.59 -1.79 6.95
CA GLY A 305 3.15 -2.88 6.10
C GLY A 305 3.80 -2.90 4.71
N PHE A 306 4.81 -2.07 4.45
CA PHE A 306 5.48 -1.98 3.14
C PHE A 306 6.12 -3.32 2.73
N GLY A 307 6.89 -3.94 3.63
CA GLY A 307 7.49 -5.25 3.34
C GLY A 307 6.45 -6.34 3.08
N ALA A 308 5.31 -6.30 3.80
CA ALA A 308 4.21 -7.23 3.58
C ALA A 308 3.60 -7.03 2.19
N TYR A 309 3.35 -5.78 1.81
CA TYR A 309 2.83 -5.47 0.48
C TYR A 309 3.83 -5.84 -0.63
N ALA A 310 5.10 -5.50 -0.47
CA ALA A 310 6.15 -5.85 -1.42
C ALA A 310 6.20 -7.37 -1.69
N ARG A 311 6.10 -8.19 -0.62
CA ARG A 311 5.99 -9.66 -0.76
C ARG A 311 4.75 -10.09 -1.53
N SER A 312 3.58 -9.51 -1.22
CA SER A 312 2.35 -9.85 -1.94
C SER A 312 2.38 -9.43 -3.40
N ALA A 313 3.10 -8.35 -3.71
CA ALA A 313 3.32 -7.88 -5.08
C ALA A 313 4.33 -8.72 -5.88
N GLY A 314 5.01 -9.69 -5.27
CA GLY A 314 5.93 -10.60 -5.95
C GLY A 314 7.42 -10.30 -5.76
N ILE A 315 7.79 -9.47 -4.78
CA ILE A 315 9.19 -9.15 -4.49
C ILE A 315 9.83 -10.24 -3.61
N ASP A 316 10.98 -10.77 -4.03
CA ASP A 316 11.66 -11.89 -3.37
C ASP A 316 12.59 -11.44 -2.23
N ARG A 317 13.31 -10.32 -2.37
CA ARG A 317 14.23 -9.82 -1.36
C ARG A 317 13.70 -8.56 -0.71
N LEU A 318 13.69 -8.53 0.62
CA LEU A 318 13.37 -7.33 1.42
C LEU A 318 14.64 -6.93 2.17
N LEU A 319 15.12 -5.73 1.90
CA LEU A 319 16.27 -5.13 2.58
C LEU A 319 15.79 -3.90 3.36
N SER A 320 16.04 -3.94 4.65
CA SER A 320 15.46 -3.04 5.63
C SER A 320 16.55 -2.48 6.55
N ARG A 321 16.16 -1.73 7.56
CA ARG A 321 17.07 -1.23 8.59
C ARG A 321 17.92 -2.34 9.19
N GLU A 322 17.34 -3.50 9.49
CA GLU A 322 18.04 -4.63 10.10
C GLU A 322 19.16 -5.16 9.20
N ASP A 323 18.96 -5.16 7.88
CA ASP A 323 19.99 -5.59 6.92
C ASP A 323 21.11 -4.57 6.81
N TYR A 324 20.75 -3.27 6.81
CA TYR A 324 21.71 -2.17 6.85
C TYR A 324 22.58 -2.22 8.11
N GLU A 325 21.94 -2.27 9.30
CA GLU A 325 22.63 -2.29 10.58
C GLU A 325 23.55 -3.50 10.74
N ALA A 326 23.20 -4.65 10.17
CA ALA A 326 24.05 -5.84 10.17
C ALA A 326 25.34 -5.64 9.35
N ALA A 327 25.32 -4.79 8.31
CA ALA A 327 26.45 -4.53 7.43
C ALA A 327 27.28 -3.30 7.85
N HIS A 328 26.64 -2.25 8.37
CA HIS A 328 27.23 -0.93 8.58
C HIS A 328 27.15 -0.40 10.03
N GLY A 329 26.43 -1.09 10.94
CA GLY A 329 26.21 -0.62 12.31
C GLY A 329 24.98 0.28 12.42
N THR A 330 24.77 0.83 13.63
CA THR A 330 23.52 1.53 14.02
C THR A 330 23.63 3.05 14.02
N GLU A 331 24.77 3.61 13.62
CA GLU A 331 25.09 5.03 13.77
C GLU A 331 24.26 5.94 12.84
N ASP A 332 23.81 5.40 11.70
CA ASP A 332 23.04 6.13 10.70
C ASP A 332 21.52 6.12 10.92
N PHE A 333 21.08 5.67 12.10
CA PHE A 333 19.68 5.74 12.49
C PHE A 333 19.26 7.18 12.83
N ASP A 334 18.20 7.67 12.23
CA ASP A 334 17.70 9.03 12.40
C ASP A 334 17.06 9.33 13.78
N GLY A 335 16.93 8.29 14.62
CA GLY A 335 16.28 8.37 15.92
C GLY A 335 14.75 8.28 15.87
N TYR A 336 14.13 8.19 14.71
CA TYR A 336 12.67 8.25 14.51
C TYR A 336 12.14 7.13 13.63
N TRP A 337 12.50 7.12 12.34
CA TRP A 337 11.88 6.28 11.32
C TRP A 337 12.79 5.19 10.79
N GLY A 338 14.06 5.50 10.56
CA GLY A 338 14.97 4.55 9.96
C GLY A 338 16.37 5.09 9.71
N ILE A 339 17.07 4.44 8.81
CA ILE A 339 18.39 4.88 8.35
C ILE A 339 18.22 6.12 7.48
N TRP A 340 19.10 7.12 7.62
CA TRP A 340 19.15 8.28 6.75
C TRP A 340 19.23 7.88 5.28
N ASP A 341 18.53 8.61 4.40
CA ASP A 341 18.44 8.25 2.98
C ASP A 341 19.81 8.25 2.27
N GLU A 342 20.73 9.15 2.62
CA GLU A 342 22.04 9.17 1.97
C GLU A 342 22.84 7.88 2.20
N PRO A 343 23.14 7.42 3.41
CA PRO A 343 23.82 6.13 3.62
C PRO A 343 22.98 4.94 3.15
N PHE A 344 21.65 4.98 3.26
CA PHE A 344 20.80 3.89 2.79
C PHE A 344 20.76 3.75 1.25
N LEU A 345 20.83 4.86 0.51
CA LEU A 345 21.00 4.85 -0.94
C LEU A 345 22.36 4.26 -1.34
N GLN A 346 23.44 4.57 -0.60
CA GLN A 346 24.75 3.96 -0.84
C GLN A 346 24.71 2.44 -0.66
N PHE A 347 24.13 1.97 0.43
CA PHE A 347 23.90 0.55 0.69
C PHE A 347 23.04 -0.09 -0.42
N THR A 348 22.00 0.58 -0.85
CA THR A 348 21.15 0.10 -1.96
C THR A 348 21.96 -0.11 -3.22
N GLY A 349 22.80 0.86 -3.61
CA GLY A 349 23.67 0.73 -4.79
C GLY A 349 24.67 -0.44 -4.66
N GLU A 350 25.24 -0.65 -3.48
CA GLU A 350 26.11 -1.79 -3.20
C GLU A 350 25.39 -3.13 -3.34
N GLU A 351 24.15 -3.22 -2.89
CA GLU A 351 23.35 -4.44 -3.03
C GLU A 351 22.88 -4.66 -4.46
N LEU A 352 22.55 -3.60 -5.21
CA LEU A 352 22.22 -3.69 -6.64
C LEU A 352 23.42 -4.16 -7.46
N SER A 353 24.65 -3.70 -7.14
CA SER A 353 25.89 -4.15 -7.80
C SER A 353 26.17 -5.66 -7.64
N LYS A 354 25.55 -6.30 -6.63
CA LYS A 354 25.66 -7.74 -6.38
C LYS A 354 24.50 -8.54 -7.00
N MET A 355 23.46 -7.88 -7.51
CA MET A 355 22.28 -8.54 -8.06
C MET A 355 22.56 -9.08 -9.47
N GLN A 356 21.97 -10.22 -9.77
CA GLN A 356 21.94 -10.74 -11.13
C GLN A 356 20.96 -9.93 -11.98
N GLU A 357 21.42 -9.47 -13.14
CA GLU A 357 20.60 -8.80 -14.13
C GLU A 357 19.80 -9.77 -15.01
N PRO A 358 18.64 -9.40 -15.53
CA PRO A 358 17.96 -8.16 -15.21
C PRO A 358 17.31 -8.19 -13.82
N PHE A 359 17.26 -7.03 -13.16
CA PHE A 359 16.58 -6.89 -11.88
C PHE A 359 15.49 -5.83 -11.92
N PHE A 360 14.52 -6.01 -11.04
CA PHE A 360 13.54 -5.01 -10.65
C PHE A 360 13.74 -4.66 -9.17
N ALA A 361 13.96 -3.41 -8.88
CA ALA A 361 14.11 -2.95 -7.50
C ALA A 361 13.20 -1.75 -7.22
N THR A 362 12.74 -1.64 -5.97
CA THR A 362 12.01 -0.46 -5.48
C THR A 362 12.63 -0.02 -4.17
N LEU A 363 12.84 1.30 -4.01
CA LEU A 363 13.26 1.90 -2.75
C LEU A 363 12.23 2.95 -2.33
N PHE A 364 11.90 2.96 -1.04
CA PHE A 364 11.07 3.99 -0.41
C PHE A 364 11.95 4.86 0.50
N THR A 365 12.02 6.18 0.24
CA THR A 365 12.78 7.14 1.05
C THR A 365 12.06 7.50 2.35
N LEU A 366 12.76 8.04 3.34
CA LEU A 366 12.21 8.31 4.67
C LEU A 366 12.57 9.68 5.24
N SER A 367 13.70 10.27 4.83
CA SER A 367 14.30 11.41 5.57
C SER A 367 13.48 12.70 5.51
N SER A 368 12.60 12.84 4.51
CA SER A 368 11.67 13.96 4.41
C SER A 368 10.38 13.80 5.23
N HIS A 369 10.24 12.69 5.98
CA HIS A 369 9.11 12.48 6.89
C HIS A 369 9.21 13.35 8.15
N HIS A 370 8.05 13.66 8.77
CA HIS A 370 8.01 14.29 10.10
C HIS A 370 8.85 13.50 11.13
N PRO A 371 9.68 14.09 11.97
CA PRO A 371 9.69 15.49 12.43
C PRO A 371 10.56 16.47 11.61
N PHE A 372 10.93 16.16 10.38
CA PHE A 372 11.65 17.05 9.47
C PHE A 372 13.06 17.39 9.96
N VAL A 373 13.81 16.38 10.38
CA VAL A 373 15.20 16.51 10.81
C VAL A 373 16.15 16.08 9.69
N VAL A 374 17.40 16.51 9.79
CA VAL A 374 18.49 16.11 8.89
C VAL A 374 19.73 15.76 9.71
N PRO A 375 20.70 14.97 9.19
CA PRO A 375 21.93 14.70 9.89
C PRO A 375 22.64 16.01 10.28
N GLU A 376 23.19 16.06 11.50
CA GLU A 376 23.81 17.27 12.07
C GLU A 376 24.89 17.87 11.16
N GLN A 377 25.68 17.01 10.52
CA GLN A 377 26.73 17.42 9.56
C GLN A 377 26.22 18.21 8.33
N TYR A 378 24.94 18.14 8.03
CA TYR A 378 24.29 18.84 6.90
C TYR A 378 23.40 20.01 7.35
N ALA A 379 23.13 20.14 8.64
CA ALA A 379 22.18 21.11 9.18
C ALA A 379 22.43 22.56 8.74
N ASP A 380 23.71 22.96 8.68
CA ASP A 380 24.13 24.32 8.29
C ASP A 380 24.51 24.43 6.78
N LYS A 381 24.54 23.31 6.05
CA LYS A 381 24.93 23.30 4.63
C LYS A 381 23.71 23.32 3.69
N LEU A 382 22.56 22.94 4.21
CA LEU A 382 21.32 22.87 3.44
C LEU A 382 20.49 24.17 3.58
N PRO A 383 19.74 24.57 2.54
CA PRO A 383 18.90 25.75 2.58
C PRO A 383 17.85 25.63 3.69
N ALA A 384 17.70 26.66 4.52
CA ALA A 384 16.71 26.65 5.60
C ALA A 384 15.28 26.63 5.08
N GLY A 385 15.03 27.34 3.97
CA GLY A 385 13.70 27.44 3.38
C GLY A 385 12.69 28.22 4.24
N THR A 386 11.43 28.14 3.87
CA THR A 386 10.30 28.81 4.55
C THR A 386 9.42 27.86 5.34
N THR A 387 9.54 26.54 5.10
CA THR A 387 8.84 25.48 5.84
C THR A 387 9.83 24.45 6.36
N LYS A 388 9.40 23.64 7.34
CA LYS A 388 10.30 22.68 8.00
C LYS A 388 10.80 21.56 7.06
N ILE A 389 10.02 21.21 6.05
CA ILE A 389 10.37 20.12 5.11
C ILE A 389 11.46 20.52 4.12
N HIS A 390 11.73 21.80 3.90
CA HIS A 390 12.67 22.22 2.86
C HIS A 390 14.10 21.67 3.04
N LYS A 391 14.58 21.63 4.29
CA LYS A 391 15.89 21.01 4.58
C LYS A 391 15.92 19.50 4.29
N PRO A 392 14.97 18.69 4.78
CA PRO A 392 14.87 17.28 4.44
C PRO A 392 14.78 17.01 2.93
N VAL A 393 13.99 17.77 2.19
CA VAL A 393 13.91 17.65 0.73
C VAL A 393 15.25 17.97 0.06
N ALA A 394 15.93 19.03 0.49
CA ALA A 394 17.26 19.35 -0.02
C ALA A 394 18.32 18.31 0.39
N TYR A 395 18.15 17.65 1.54
CA TYR A 395 18.97 16.53 1.95
C TYR A 395 18.74 15.30 1.05
N GLU A 396 17.50 15.00 0.74
CA GLU A 396 17.15 13.90 -0.16
C GLU A 396 17.73 14.13 -1.58
N ASP A 397 17.63 15.35 -2.11
CA ASP A 397 18.27 15.74 -3.38
C ASP A 397 19.80 15.53 -3.35
N LEU A 398 20.45 15.90 -2.25
CA LEU A 398 21.88 15.68 -2.03
C LEU A 398 22.20 14.17 -1.97
N ALA A 399 21.37 13.39 -1.31
CA ALA A 399 21.53 11.94 -1.20
C ALA A 399 21.47 11.26 -2.58
N PHE A 400 20.52 11.65 -3.44
CA PHE A 400 20.44 11.18 -4.83
C PHE A 400 21.63 11.64 -5.67
N ARG A 401 22.10 12.88 -5.49
CA ARG A 401 23.32 13.36 -6.16
C ARG A 401 24.54 12.52 -5.81
N ASN A 402 24.72 12.14 -4.54
CA ASN A 402 25.81 11.32 -4.07
C ASN A 402 25.70 9.87 -4.57
N PHE A 403 24.49 9.31 -4.56
CA PHE A 403 24.20 8.00 -5.16
C PHE A 403 24.58 7.97 -6.65
N TYR A 404 24.09 8.94 -7.44
CA TYR A 404 24.38 9.05 -8.87
C TYR A 404 25.88 9.17 -9.13
N ARG A 405 26.59 10.04 -8.38
CA ARG A 405 28.03 10.22 -8.53
C ARG A 405 28.83 8.96 -8.30
N ARG A 406 28.41 8.15 -7.35
CA ARG A 406 29.12 6.92 -6.98
C ARG A 406 28.92 5.81 -8.01
N PHE A 407 27.70 5.64 -8.51
CA PHE A 407 27.34 4.45 -9.30
C PHE A 407 27.17 4.70 -10.80
N LYS A 408 27.18 5.94 -11.29
CA LYS A 408 26.91 6.27 -12.70
C LYS A 408 27.82 5.56 -13.71
N ASP A 409 29.02 5.15 -13.31
CA ASP A 409 29.99 4.50 -14.17
C ASP A 409 29.86 2.97 -14.17
N GLU A 410 29.06 2.40 -13.29
CA GLU A 410 28.74 0.97 -13.24
C GLU A 410 27.90 0.55 -14.44
N GLU A 411 28.13 -0.67 -14.94
CA GLU A 411 27.41 -1.17 -16.12
C GLU A 411 25.91 -1.34 -15.85
N TRP A 412 25.56 -1.95 -14.71
CA TRP A 412 24.17 -2.11 -14.30
C TRP A 412 23.45 -0.76 -14.22
N PHE A 413 24.12 0.30 -13.75
CA PHE A 413 23.54 1.63 -13.60
C PHE A 413 23.16 2.22 -14.98
N ARG A 414 24.06 2.13 -15.96
CA ARG A 414 23.81 2.64 -17.31
C ARG A 414 22.65 1.92 -18.01
N ARG A 415 22.45 0.65 -17.68
CA ARG A 415 21.38 -0.21 -18.24
C ARG A 415 20.08 -0.18 -17.44
N THR A 416 19.96 0.70 -16.46
CA THR A 416 18.77 0.79 -15.59
C THR A 416 17.82 1.87 -16.08
N ILE A 417 16.53 1.55 -16.08
CA ILE A 417 15.43 2.50 -16.16
C ILE A 417 15.14 2.95 -14.73
N PHE A 418 15.45 4.20 -14.42
CA PHE A 418 15.15 4.81 -13.13
C PHE A 418 13.80 5.51 -13.19
N VAL A 419 12.89 5.17 -12.30
CA VAL A 419 11.62 5.85 -12.09
C VAL A 419 11.69 6.59 -10.77
N PHE A 420 11.43 7.88 -10.79
CA PHE A 420 11.27 8.72 -9.62
C PHE A 420 9.81 9.13 -9.53
N VAL A 421 9.15 8.83 -8.43
CA VAL A 421 7.75 9.17 -8.21
C VAL A 421 7.52 9.44 -6.72
N ALA A 422 6.96 10.59 -6.36
CA ALA A 422 6.64 10.85 -4.97
C ALA A 422 5.42 10.03 -4.52
N ASP A 423 5.36 9.74 -3.23
CA ASP A 423 4.24 9.01 -2.63
C ASP A 423 3.00 9.90 -2.45
N HIS A 424 3.18 11.12 -1.98
CA HIS A 424 2.15 12.16 -1.84
C HIS A 424 2.79 13.54 -1.66
N VAL A 425 1.95 14.56 -1.61
CA VAL A 425 2.35 15.94 -1.30
C VAL A 425 2.62 16.07 0.20
N SER A 426 3.61 16.88 0.55
CA SER A 426 3.97 17.18 1.93
C SER A 426 2.78 17.76 2.75
N SER A 427 2.78 17.49 4.04
CA SER A 427 1.91 18.18 5.00
C SER A 427 2.32 19.66 5.22
N GLU A 428 3.61 19.97 5.07
CA GLU A 428 4.18 21.32 5.13
C GLU A 428 4.15 21.92 3.72
N LYS A 429 3.25 22.86 3.47
CA LYS A 429 2.99 23.41 2.13
C LYS A 429 3.47 24.86 2.04
N MET A 430 4.25 25.17 1.01
CA MET A 430 4.82 26.48 0.76
C MET A 430 3.84 27.38 0.01
N ALA A 431 3.37 26.93 -1.15
CA ALA A 431 2.51 27.72 -2.03
C ALA A 431 1.03 27.58 -1.65
N GLU A 432 0.25 28.64 -1.90
CA GLU A 432 -1.19 28.64 -1.67
C GLU A 432 -1.90 27.61 -2.56
N GLU A 433 -1.49 27.46 -3.79
CA GLU A 433 -2.04 26.49 -4.74
C GLU A 433 -1.88 25.05 -4.27
N THR A 434 -0.79 24.73 -3.53
CA THR A 434 -0.54 23.40 -2.98
C THR A 434 -1.44 23.07 -1.79
N ARG A 435 -2.13 24.07 -1.20
CA ARG A 435 -3.03 23.88 -0.05
C ARG A 435 -4.41 23.39 -0.46
N SER A 436 -4.76 23.51 -1.72
CA SER A 436 -6.07 23.15 -2.23
C SER A 436 -5.96 22.19 -3.42
N TYR A 437 -7.09 21.59 -3.80
CA TYR A 437 -7.21 20.75 -4.98
C TYR A 437 -7.04 21.60 -6.26
N PRO A 438 -6.26 21.14 -7.26
CA PRO A 438 -5.57 19.85 -7.35
C PRO A 438 -4.13 19.89 -6.84
N GLY A 439 -3.59 21.05 -6.47
CA GLY A 439 -2.19 21.22 -6.09
C GLY A 439 -1.76 20.37 -4.90
N ASN A 440 -2.71 20.06 -3.96
CA ASN A 440 -2.47 19.18 -2.82
C ASN A 440 -2.28 17.69 -3.20
N TYR A 441 -2.25 17.36 -4.49
CA TYR A 441 -1.90 16.04 -5.04
C TYR A 441 -0.78 16.13 -6.09
N HIS A 442 -0.27 17.35 -6.42
CA HIS A 442 0.73 17.54 -7.46
C HIS A 442 2.12 17.18 -6.95
N ILE A 443 2.68 16.11 -7.50
CA ILE A 443 3.92 15.48 -7.06
C ILE A 443 5.01 15.49 -8.13
N VAL A 444 6.26 15.21 -7.71
CA VAL A 444 7.37 14.94 -8.63
C VAL A 444 7.20 13.55 -9.25
N GLY A 445 7.42 13.47 -10.58
CA GLY A 445 7.49 12.20 -11.29
C GLY A 445 8.23 12.30 -12.62
N PHE A 446 9.15 11.35 -12.89
CA PHE A 446 9.89 11.26 -14.15
C PHE A 446 10.54 9.88 -14.33
N ILE A 447 10.89 9.54 -15.57
CA ILE A 447 11.63 8.33 -15.95
C ILE A 447 12.95 8.72 -16.60
N HIS A 448 14.05 8.23 -16.04
CA HIS A 448 15.42 8.52 -16.48
C HIS A 448 16.15 7.26 -16.97
N THR A 449 16.83 7.35 -18.10
CA THR A 449 17.77 6.35 -18.58
C THR A 449 19.14 7.00 -18.75
N PRO A 450 20.17 6.61 -17.96
CA PRO A 450 21.48 7.30 -17.97
C PRO A 450 22.20 7.26 -19.30
N ASP A 451 21.93 6.27 -20.14
CA ASP A 451 22.50 6.13 -21.49
C ASP A 451 21.68 6.85 -22.58
N GLY A 452 20.59 7.54 -22.21
CA GLY A 452 19.73 8.26 -23.15
C GLY A 452 18.86 7.37 -24.03
N ALA A 453 18.66 6.09 -23.68
CA ALA A 453 17.82 5.17 -24.45
C ALA A 453 16.34 5.61 -24.52
N LEU A 454 15.88 6.34 -23.51
CA LEU A 454 14.62 7.08 -23.53
C LEU A 454 14.94 8.56 -23.75
N ALA A 455 14.47 9.12 -24.85
CA ALA A 455 14.72 10.53 -25.18
C ALA A 455 14.11 11.48 -24.15
N PRO A 456 14.81 12.56 -23.76
CA PRO A 456 14.24 13.57 -22.88
C PRO A 456 12.99 14.20 -23.48
N GLN A 457 11.93 14.29 -22.69
CA GLN A 457 10.67 14.90 -23.08
C GLN A 457 9.95 15.46 -21.85
N PHE A 458 9.37 16.65 -21.98
CA PHE A 458 8.47 17.21 -20.97
C PHE A 458 7.03 16.96 -21.40
N LEU A 459 6.32 16.10 -20.65
CA LEU A 459 4.90 15.82 -20.89
C LEU A 459 4.04 16.76 -20.06
N ALA A 460 3.30 17.64 -20.72
CA ALA A 460 2.38 18.58 -20.09
C ALA A 460 1.02 17.94 -19.72
N GLN A 461 0.73 16.75 -20.27
CA GLN A 461 -0.53 16.04 -20.00
C GLN A 461 -0.63 15.54 -18.56
N THR A 462 -1.85 15.37 -18.10
CA THR A 462 -2.17 14.79 -16.77
C THR A 462 -1.72 13.33 -16.68
N VAL A 463 -0.95 13.03 -15.63
CA VAL A 463 -0.42 11.70 -15.30
C VAL A 463 -0.69 11.41 -13.83
N GLN A 464 -0.83 10.16 -13.46
CA GLN A 464 -1.05 9.74 -12.07
C GLN A 464 -0.19 8.53 -11.70
N GLN A 465 -0.05 8.23 -10.42
CA GLN A 465 0.82 7.13 -9.94
C GLN A 465 0.44 5.77 -10.53
N ILE A 466 -0.85 5.50 -10.71
CA ILE A 466 -1.32 4.23 -11.28
C ILE A 466 -0.94 4.05 -12.75
N ASP A 467 -0.46 5.09 -13.43
CA ASP A 467 0.02 5.01 -14.82
C ASP A 467 1.46 4.46 -14.91
N ILE A 468 2.20 4.40 -13.80
CA ILE A 468 3.62 3.98 -13.81
C ILE A 468 3.77 2.50 -14.20
N MET A 469 3.00 1.60 -13.61
CA MET A 469 3.07 0.17 -13.93
C MET A 469 2.79 -0.11 -15.42
N PRO A 470 1.67 0.33 -16.03
CA PRO A 470 1.40 0.09 -17.44
C PRO A 470 2.45 0.73 -18.35
N THR A 471 2.93 1.94 -18.04
CA THR A 471 3.99 2.61 -18.81
C THR A 471 5.31 1.83 -18.78
N LEU A 472 5.71 1.31 -17.62
CA LEU A 472 6.90 0.47 -17.51
C LEU A 472 6.74 -0.85 -18.28
N LEU A 473 5.57 -1.47 -18.22
CA LEU A 473 5.30 -2.68 -19.01
C LEU A 473 5.40 -2.41 -20.52
N GLY A 474 4.88 -1.27 -20.98
CA GLY A 474 5.03 -0.82 -22.36
C GLY A 474 6.49 -0.58 -22.75
N LEU A 475 7.27 0.17 -21.94
CA LEU A 475 8.69 0.40 -22.15
C LEU A 475 9.50 -0.92 -22.21
N LEU A 476 9.13 -1.91 -21.42
CA LEU A 476 9.77 -3.24 -21.39
C LEU A 476 9.23 -4.19 -22.46
N GLY A 477 8.40 -3.71 -23.39
CA GLY A 477 7.89 -4.50 -24.51
C GLY A 477 6.94 -5.63 -24.11
N ASN A 478 6.20 -5.49 -23.00
CA ASN A 478 5.23 -6.49 -22.58
C ASN A 478 4.10 -6.65 -23.62
N ARG A 479 3.83 -7.89 -24.00
CA ARG A 479 2.77 -8.27 -24.97
C ARG A 479 1.64 -9.06 -24.34
N GLU A 480 1.84 -9.51 -23.11
CA GLU A 480 0.82 -10.28 -22.40
C GLU A 480 -0.27 -9.34 -21.86
N PRO A 481 -1.52 -9.78 -21.89
CA PRO A 481 -2.59 -9.04 -21.21
C PRO A 481 -2.29 -8.86 -19.72
N TYR A 482 -2.64 -7.69 -19.18
CA TYR A 482 -2.44 -7.39 -17.77
C TYR A 482 -3.58 -6.55 -17.22
N PHE A 483 -3.71 -6.54 -15.91
CA PHE A 483 -4.71 -5.77 -15.16
C PHE A 483 -4.07 -4.49 -14.61
N ALA A 484 -4.69 -3.33 -14.89
CA ALA A 484 -4.28 -2.03 -14.36
C ALA A 484 -5.43 -1.02 -14.41
N PHE A 485 -5.55 -0.16 -13.38
CA PHE A 485 -6.49 0.96 -13.41
C PHE A 485 -5.93 2.22 -14.10
N GLY A 486 -4.62 2.32 -14.24
CA GLY A 486 -3.93 3.36 -15.00
C GLY A 486 -3.85 3.05 -16.49
N ARG A 487 -3.10 3.87 -17.23
CA ARG A 487 -2.84 3.71 -18.66
C ARG A 487 -1.35 3.69 -18.97
N ASP A 488 -0.96 3.11 -20.08
CA ASP A 488 0.37 3.30 -20.66
C ASP A 488 0.42 4.70 -21.32
N ILE A 489 1.18 5.60 -20.71
CA ILE A 489 1.26 7.01 -21.11
C ILE A 489 1.79 7.16 -22.55
N LEU A 490 2.61 6.21 -23.01
CA LEU A 490 3.31 6.27 -24.28
C LEU A 490 2.62 5.49 -25.41
N ASN A 491 1.91 4.41 -25.07
CA ASN A 491 1.41 3.47 -26.09
C ASN A 491 -0.11 3.36 -26.13
N GLU A 492 -0.84 4.04 -25.23
CA GLU A 492 -2.32 4.05 -25.22
C GLU A 492 -2.87 5.49 -25.42
N PRO A 493 -2.66 6.12 -26.60
CA PRO A 493 -3.12 7.49 -26.85
C PRO A 493 -4.66 7.62 -26.83
N ASP A 494 -5.38 6.53 -27.12
CA ASP A 494 -6.85 6.50 -27.12
C ASP A 494 -7.45 6.54 -25.70
N ARG A 495 -6.65 6.28 -24.67
CA ARG A 495 -7.06 6.47 -23.27
C ARG A 495 -6.77 7.90 -22.84
N GLU A 496 -7.82 8.69 -22.70
CA GLU A 496 -7.71 10.11 -22.31
C GLU A 496 -6.92 10.29 -21.00
N PRO A 497 -6.03 11.33 -20.95
CA PRO A 497 -5.30 11.69 -19.74
C PRO A 497 -6.24 12.15 -18.63
N TRP A 498 -6.10 11.58 -17.45
CA TRP A 498 -6.78 12.02 -16.24
C TRP A 498 -6.08 11.55 -14.99
N ALA A 499 -6.38 12.19 -13.85
CA ALA A 499 -6.00 11.68 -12.53
C ALA A 499 -7.23 11.62 -11.62
N VAL A 500 -7.38 10.53 -10.89
CA VAL A 500 -8.51 10.28 -9.99
C VAL A 500 -8.01 10.10 -8.57
N MET A 501 -8.58 10.86 -7.64
CA MET A 501 -8.29 10.79 -6.21
C MET A 501 -9.58 10.86 -5.40
N TYR A 502 -9.50 10.54 -4.12
CA TYR A 502 -10.63 10.60 -3.19
C TYR A 502 -10.27 11.42 -1.95
N ASP A 503 -11.06 12.46 -1.72
CA ASP A 503 -11.00 13.30 -0.53
C ASP A 503 -12.43 13.70 -0.15
N SER A 504 -13.08 12.90 0.70
CA SER A 504 -14.51 13.00 1.04
C SER A 504 -15.48 12.81 -0.14
N GLU A 505 -15.08 13.14 -1.35
CA GLU A 505 -15.73 12.87 -2.63
C GLU A 505 -14.66 12.51 -3.68
N PHE A 506 -15.09 11.98 -4.82
CA PHE A 506 -14.17 11.74 -5.93
C PHE A 506 -13.79 13.05 -6.60
N ARG A 507 -12.49 13.19 -6.85
CA ARG A 507 -11.90 14.32 -7.56
C ARG A 507 -11.24 13.82 -8.83
N VAL A 508 -11.44 14.54 -9.93
CA VAL A 508 -10.83 14.22 -11.22
C VAL A 508 -10.14 15.44 -11.80
N VAL A 509 -8.89 15.26 -12.19
CA VAL A 509 -8.11 16.24 -12.96
C VAL A 509 -8.01 15.74 -14.38
N THR A 510 -8.32 16.58 -15.35
CA THR A 510 -7.98 16.40 -16.76
C THR A 510 -7.07 17.55 -17.21
N ASP A 511 -6.60 17.51 -18.46
CA ASP A 511 -5.80 18.60 -19.00
C ASP A 511 -6.59 19.91 -19.09
N GLU A 512 -7.91 19.84 -19.25
CA GLU A 512 -8.77 20.99 -19.47
C GLU A 512 -9.59 21.43 -18.25
N ALA A 513 -9.87 20.51 -17.31
CA ALA A 513 -10.84 20.80 -16.24
C ALA A 513 -10.59 20.01 -14.95
N LEU A 514 -11.23 20.49 -13.88
CA LEU A 514 -11.29 19.87 -12.57
C LEU A 514 -12.74 19.48 -12.28
N PHE A 515 -12.95 18.26 -11.80
CA PHE A 515 -14.30 17.74 -11.51
C PHE A 515 -14.38 17.22 -10.08
N SER A 516 -15.59 17.27 -9.53
CA SER A 516 -15.95 16.70 -8.22
C SER A 516 -17.22 15.86 -8.36
N PHE A 517 -17.27 14.70 -7.70
CA PHE A 517 -18.37 13.73 -7.83
C PHE A 517 -18.65 13.07 -6.47
N ASP A 518 -19.91 13.11 -6.02
CA ASP A 518 -20.36 12.60 -4.72
C ASP A 518 -20.89 11.16 -4.75
N GLU A 519 -20.66 10.41 -5.81
CA GLU A 519 -21.17 9.08 -6.13
C GLU A 519 -22.61 9.04 -6.67
N GLU A 520 -23.29 10.16 -6.70
CA GLU A 520 -24.62 10.29 -7.32
C GLU A 520 -24.55 11.18 -8.56
N ARG A 521 -23.88 12.33 -8.45
CA ARG A 521 -23.80 13.35 -9.51
C ARG A 521 -22.50 14.14 -9.44
N MET A 522 -22.19 14.81 -10.54
CA MET A 522 -21.15 15.83 -10.53
C MET A 522 -21.57 17.00 -9.63
N THR A 523 -20.76 17.29 -8.61
CA THR A 523 -20.95 18.40 -7.66
C THR A 523 -20.20 19.66 -8.10
N GLY A 524 -19.20 19.53 -8.96
CA GLY A 524 -18.43 20.64 -9.52
C GLY A 524 -17.75 20.28 -10.83
N ALA A 525 -17.64 21.28 -11.71
CA ALA A 525 -16.83 21.23 -12.93
C ALA A 525 -16.22 22.62 -13.15
N THR A 526 -14.89 22.73 -13.15
CA THR A 526 -14.17 23.99 -13.35
C THR A 526 -13.21 23.84 -14.50
N PHE A 527 -13.52 24.50 -15.62
CA PHE A 527 -12.72 24.47 -16.83
C PHE A 527 -11.65 25.55 -16.81
N ARG A 528 -10.44 25.22 -17.24
CA ARG A 528 -9.27 26.14 -17.22
C ARG A 528 -9.47 27.34 -18.19
N ASN A 529 -10.24 27.15 -19.25
CA ASN A 529 -10.58 28.21 -20.23
C ASN A 529 -11.77 29.08 -19.80
N GLY A 530 -12.38 28.80 -18.63
CA GLY A 530 -13.53 29.51 -18.10
C GLY A 530 -14.87 29.20 -18.79
N THR A 531 -14.91 28.26 -19.74
CA THR A 531 -16.13 27.83 -20.44
C THR A 531 -16.59 26.49 -19.90
N SER A 532 -17.91 26.27 -19.82
CA SER A 532 -18.46 24.96 -19.43
C SER A 532 -18.70 24.10 -20.66
N ASP A 533 -18.24 22.84 -20.61
CA ASP A 533 -18.52 21.82 -21.60
C ASP A 533 -19.34 20.69 -20.98
N ARG A 534 -20.59 20.57 -21.41
CA ARG A 534 -21.54 19.57 -20.89
C ARG A 534 -21.24 18.17 -21.42
N GLU A 535 -20.77 18.05 -22.66
CA GLU A 535 -20.45 16.77 -23.28
C GLU A 535 -19.21 16.15 -22.60
N GLN A 536 -18.15 16.94 -22.42
CA GLN A 536 -16.97 16.53 -21.69
C GLN A 536 -17.30 16.18 -20.23
N THR A 537 -18.14 16.97 -19.55
CA THR A 537 -18.58 16.68 -18.18
C THR A 537 -19.28 15.33 -18.10
N ALA A 538 -20.19 15.03 -19.04
CA ALA A 538 -20.91 13.76 -19.08
C ALA A 538 -19.98 12.58 -19.43
N SER A 539 -19.01 12.78 -20.32
CA SER A 539 -17.99 11.77 -20.65
C SER A 539 -17.17 11.40 -19.42
N VAL A 540 -16.62 12.39 -18.72
CA VAL A 540 -15.83 12.19 -17.50
C VAL A 540 -16.68 11.53 -16.39
N GLU A 541 -17.95 11.93 -16.23
CA GLU A 541 -18.87 11.33 -15.27
C GLU A 541 -19.09 9.84 -15.55
N ASN A 542 -19.39 9.48 -16.80
CA ASN A 542 -19.60 8.08 -17.17
C ASN A 542 -18.36 7.23 -16.97
N ARG A 543 -17.19 7.75 -17.38
CA ARG A 543 -15.91 7.07 -17.18
C ARG A 543 -15.57 6.89 -15.71
N LEU A 544 -15.81 7.91 -14.87
CA LEU A 544 -15.59 7.83 -13.42
C LEU A 544 -16.52 6.83 -12.74
N LYS A 545 -17.81 6.84 -13.09
CA LYS A 545 -18.81 5.86 -12.63
C LYS A 545 -18.38 4.43 -12.98
N ALA A 546 -17.90 4.24 -14.19
CA ALA A 546 -17.40 2.94 -14.63
C ALA A 546 -16.15 2.52 -13.88
N LEU A 547 -15.17 3.43 -13.70
CA LEU A 547 -13.99 3.16 -12.90
C LEU A 547 -14.34 2.79 -11.46
N ILE A 548 -15.25 3.52 -10.81
CA ILE A 548 -15.71 3.23 -9.44
C ILE A 548 -16.36 1.84 -9.38
N GLN A 549 -17.23 1.52 -10.33
CA GLN A 549 -17.90 0.22 -10.36
C GLN A 549 -16.92 -0.92 -10.63
N GLN A 550 -15.97 -0.77 -11.55
CA GLN A 550 -14.89 -1.74 -11.79
C GLN A 550 -14.02 -1.92 -10.55
N TYR A 551 -13.58 -0.82 -9.94
CA TYR A 551 -12.74 -0.88 -8.75
C TYR A 551 -13.40 -1.69 -7.63
N TYR A 552 -14.61 -1.31 -7.24
CA TYR A 552 -15.29 -2.00 -6.14
C TYR A 552 -15.77 -3.39 -6.50
N GLY A 553 -16.08 -3.67 -7.76
CA GLY A 553 -16.38 -5.01 -8.25
C GLY A 553 -15.17 -5.96 -8.10
N HIS A 554 -13.98 -5.51 -8.51
CA HIS A 554 -12.75 -6.28 -8.34
C HIS A 554 -12.33 -6.41 -6.85
N VAL A 555 -12.57 -5.37 -6.04
CA VAL A 555 -12.37 -5.43 -4.58
C VAL A 555 -13.31 -6.49 -3.96
N GLU A 556 -14.58 -6.49 -4.31
CA GLU A 556 -15.57 -7.48 -3.85
C GLU A 556 -15.19 -8.90 -4.28
N ALA A 557 -14.80 -9.09 -5.54
CA ALA A 557 -14.35 -10.36 -6.09
C ALA A 557 -12.99 -10.81 -5.53
N LYS A 558 -12.22 -9.90 -4.89
CA LYS A 558 -10.84 -10.15 -4.42
C LYS A 558 -9.94 -10.65 -5.57
N ASN A 559 -10.15 -10.13 -6.78
CA ASN A 559 -9.45 -10.54 -8.00
C ASN A 559 -8.99 -9.33 -8.81
N TYR A 560 -7.68 -9.18 -8.95
CA TYR A 560 -6.98 -8.10 -9.65
C TYR A 560 -6.08 -8.69 -10.74
N THR A 561 -6.64 -9.62 -11.53
CA THR A 561 -5.98 -10.24 -12.67
C THR A 561 -6.89 -10.18 -13.88
N VAL A 562 -6.31 -10.31 -15.06
CA VAL A 562 -7.10 -10.57 -16.27
C VAL A 562 -7.71 -11.96 -16.11
N GLU A 563 -9.01 -12.09 -16.26
CA GLU A 563 -9.65 -13.39 -16.32
C GLU A 563 -9.24 -14.06 -17.64
N ASP A 564 -8.58 -15.20 -17.56
CA ASP A 564 -8.47 -16.06 -18.70
C ASP A 564 -9.89 -16.56 -19.00
N ASN A 565 -10.46 -16.10 -20.10
CA ASN A 565 -11.64 -16.73 -20.68
C ASN A 565 -11.17 -18.13 -21.15
N LEU A 566 -11.27 -19.12 -20.26
CA LEU A 566 -11.18 -20.53 -20.56
C LEU A 566 -12.47 -21.01 -21.22
#